data_c1cf629a421fe2ad51d80804b54bc180
#
_entry.id   c1cf629a421fe2ad51d80804b54bc180
#
_cell.length_a   1.000
_cell.length_b   1.000
_cell.length_c   1.000
_cell.angle_alpha   90.00
_cell.angle_beta   90.00
_cell.angle_gamma   90.00
#
_symmetry.space_group_name_H-M   'P 1'
#
loop_
_entity.id
_entity.type
_entity.pdbx_description
1 polymer ?
#
loop_
_entity_poly.entity_id
_entity_poly.type
_entity_poly.pdbx_seq_one_letter_code
_entity_poly.pdbx_strand_id
1 'polypeptide(L)'
;MRKKIIYYVSLFTTIVLLSLSLFSNFTYSPFNADNVKKSIAILSSDTYAGRLAGSKENSLLEELIRKNFQDNKLIPLNDSYKESFKVISPVNNNSTPYLKISYDDGYEENLKYGVDFKEDMINFKNTKITFSNEDKVNVFSNYIEVSTTNGKFLFHLAPNNNFSFRSSFIHDFPYNMMVLINTDTYNKILNSLRDGAEISINIPFSTEEKEISNVVGVIKGTSKSLPPLVLTAHFDHLGTDALKNIYGGALDNASGTSFMLELQKSLATYGKPKRDIIFVALNAEEFGL
;
A
#
# COMPACT_ATOMS: atom_id res chain seq x y z
N MET A 1 -66.44 29.94 -17.76
CA MET A 1 -65.42 30.37 -16.79
C MET A 1 -64.89 29.23 -15.94
N ARG A 2 -65.68 28.46 -15.17
CA ARG A 2 -65.25 27.38 -14.28
C ARG A 2 -64.34 26.34 -14.94
N LYS A 3 -64.66 25.84 -16.16
CA LYS A 3 -63.84 24.83 -16.86
C LYS A 3 -62.41 25.31 -17.20
N LYS A 4 -62.23 26.58 -17.56
CA LYS A 4 -60.88 27.15 -17.84
C LYS A 4 -60.06 27.31 -16.57
N ILE A 5 -60.68 27.69 -15.46
CA ILE A 5 -59.99 27.80 -14.15
C ILE A 5 -59.48 26.42 -13.69
N ILE A 6 -60.30 25.38 -13.80
CA ILE A 6 -59.90 24.01 -13.45
C ILE A 6 -58.75 23.55 -14.32
N TYR A 7 -58.74 23.84 -15.62
CA TYR A 7 -57.62 23.49 -16.51
C TYR A 7 -56.31 24.18 -16.11
N TYR A 8 -56.33 25.49 -15.84
CA TYR A 8 -55.13 26.20 -15.41
C TYR A 8 -54.62 25.78 -14.03
N VAL A 9 -55.49 25.48 -13.10
CA VAL A 9 -55.10 24.92 -11.78
C VAL A 9 -54.48 23.54 -11.95
N SER A 10 -55.06 22.67 -12.76
CA SER A 10 -54.49 21.33 -13.05
C SER A 10 -53.13 21.43 -13.74
N LEU A 11 -52.97 22.30 -14.74
CA LEU A 11 -51.72 22.52 -15.43
C LEU A 11 -50.62 23.06 -14.46
N PHE A 12 -50.97 24.01 -13.62
CA PHE A 12 -50.06 24.56 -12.62
C PHE A 12 -49.61 23.51 -11.58
N THR A 13 -50.54 22.69 -11.06
CA THR A 13 -50.23 21.62 -10.14
C THR A 13 -49.34 20.55 -10.78
N THR A 14 -49.57 20.21 -12.06
CA THR A 14 -48.73 19.28 -12.80
C THR A 14 -47.31 19.81 -13.01
N ILE A 15 -47.17 21.08 -13.35
CA ILE A 15 -45.84 21.74 -13.48
C ILE A 15 -45.10 21.79 -12.14
N VAL A 16 -45.81 22.11 -11.05
CA VAL A 16 -45.22 22.11 -9.68
C VAL A 16 -44.80 20.72 -9.27
N LEU A 17 -45.60 19.69 -9.51
CA LEU A 17 -45.26 18.31 -9.21
C LEU A 17 -44.08 17.80 -10.06
N LEU A 18 -44.01 18.15 -11.35
CA LEU A 18 -42.88 17.87 -12.22
C LEU A 18 -41.61 18.58 -11.76
N SER A 19 -41.70 19.86 -11.38
CA SER A 19 -40.56 20.59 -10.84
C SER A 19 -40.09 20.00 -9.51
N LEU A 20 -40.99 19.65 -8.59
CA LEU A 20 -40.66 18.97 -7.35
C LEU A 20 -40.03 17.60 -7.58
N SER A 21 -40.47 16.81 -8.56
CA SER A 21 -39.89 15.54 -8.92
C SER A 21 -38.48 15.69 -9.56
N LEU A 22 -38.25 16.75 -10.29
CA LEU A 22 -36.93 17.10 -10.84
C LEU A 22 -35.96 17.58 -9.74
N PHE A 23 -36.46 18.30 -8.73
CA PHE A 23 -35.65 18.73 -7.57
C PHE A 23 -35.41 17.62 -6.55
N SER A 24 -36.29 16.62 -6.41
CA SER A 24 -36.18 15.53 -5.46
C SER A 24 -35.03 14.55 -5.77
N ASN A 25 -34.45 14.61 -6.98
CA ASN A 25 -33.30 13.78 -7.38
C ASN A 25 -31.94 14.48 -7.18
N PHE A 26 -31.91 15.71 -6.67
CA PHE A 26 -30.67 16.44 -6.41
C PHE A 26 -30.30 16.33 -4.93
N THR A 27 -29.76 15.18 -4.54
CA THR A 27 -29.23 14.98 -3.19
C THR A 27 -27.77 15.40 -3.17
N TYR A 28 -27.51 16.68 -2.82
CA TYR A 28 -26.15 17.10 -2.48
C TYR A 28 -25.68 16.37 -1.22
N SER A 29 -24.55 15.69 -1.33
CA SER A 29 -23.86 15.07 -0.19
C SER A 29 -22.66 15.95 0.18
N PRO A 30 -22.76 16.79 1.21
CA PRO A 30 -21.62 17.60 1.63
C PRO A 30 -20.46 16.72 2.10
N PHE A 31 -19.23 17.23 1.94
CA PHE A 31 -18.04 16.58 2.50
C PHE A 31 -18.21 16.35 4.01
N ASN A 32 -17.95 15.13 4.45
CA ASN A 32 -18.13 14.72 5.83
C ASN A 32 -16.84 14.11 6.40
N ALA A 33 -16.19 14.84 7.32
CA ALA A 33 -14.95 14.39 7.96
C ALA A 33 -15.12 13.11 8.80
N ASP A 34 -16.32 12.84 9.35
CA ASP A 34 -16.55 11.61 10.09
C ASP A 34 -16.63 10.38 9.18
N ASN A 35 -17.07 10.54 7.93
CA ASN A 35 -16.95 9.48 6.93
C ASN A 35 -15.48 9.19 6.60
N VAL A 36 -14.66 10.22 6.47
CA VAL A 36 -13.21 10.07 6.26
C VAL A 36 -12.59 9.27 7.41
N LYS A 37 -12.86 9.65 8.67
CA LYS A 37 -12.35 8.91 9.85
C LYS A 37 -12.78 7.45 9.85
N LYS A 38 -14.06 7.17 9.56
CA LYS A 38 -14.58 5.79 9.46
C LYS A 38 -13.88 5.01 8.36
N SER A 39 -13.68 5.62 7.18
CA SER A 39 -12.99 4.99 6.06
C SER A 39 -11.53 4.70 6.41
N ILE A 40 -10.80 5.63 7.05
CA ILE A 40 -9.43 5.39 7.53
C ILE A 40 -9.40 4.16 8.44
N ALA A 41 -10.29 4.08 9.44
CA ALA A 41 -10.34 2.95 10.35
C ALA A 41 -10.63 1.61 9.63
N ILE A 42 -11.48 1.62 8.60
CA ILE A 42 -11.77 0.43 7.78
C ILE A 42 -10.54 0.05 6.95
N LEU A 43 -9.96 0.99 6.19
CA LEU A 43 -8.87 0.73 5.26
C LEU A 43 -7.57 0.33 5.97
N SER A 44 -7.36 0.79 7.19
CA SER A 44 -6.19 0.42 8.01
C SER A 44 -6.44 -0.79 8.94
N SER A 45 -7.62 -1.42 8.86
CA SER A 45 -7.96 -2.58 9.68
C SER A 45 -7.27 -3.86 9.20
N ASP A 46 -7.27 -4.87 10.07
CA ASP A 46 -6.71 -6.20 9.78
C ASP A 46 -7.39 -6.89 8.58
N THR A 47 -8.62 -6.49 8.25
CA THR A 47 -9.34 -7.00 7.05
C THR A 47 -8.56 -6.78 5.76
N TYR A 48 -7.81 -5.69 5.68
CA TYR A 48 -6.99 -5.36 4.50
C TYR A 48 -5.51 -5.75 4.68
N ALA A 49 -5.13 -6.36 5.81
CA ALA A 49 -3.81 -6.90 6.10
C ALA A 49 -2.64 -6.04 5.56
N GLY A 50 -2.76 -4.71 5.72
CA GLY A 50 -1.78 -3.74 5.21
C GLY A 50 -1.75 -3.61 3.68
N ARG A 51 -2.73 -4.15 2.94
CA ARG A 51 -3.03 -3.89 1.51
C ARG A 51 -1.82 -3.81 0.57
N LEU A 52 -0.82 -4.69 0.77
CA LEU A 52 0.38 -4.77 -0.06
C LEU A 52 0.01 -4.94 -1.54
N ALA A 53 0.58 -4.14 -2.41
CA ALA A 53 0.33 -4.22 -3.85
C ALA A 53 0.50 -5.65 -4.39
N GLY A 54 -0.53 -6.16 -5.12
CA GLY A 54 -0.59 -7.53 -5.61
C GLY A 54 -1.11 -8.58 -4.61
N SER A 55 -1.41 -8.20 -3.36
CA SER A 55 -2.09 -9.09 -2.41
C SER A 55 -3.58 -9.21 -2.72
N LYS A 56 -4.22 -10.24 -2.14
CA LYS A 56 -5.68 -10.40 -2.21
C LYS A 56 -6.41 -9.21 -1.59
N GLU A 57 -5.91 -8.70 -0.49
CA GLU A 57 -6.48 -7.58 0.25
C GLU A 57 -6.36 -6.26 -0.52
N ASN A 58 -5.25 -6.07 -1.25
CA ASN A 58 -5.09 -4.96 -2.18
C ASN A 58 -6.13 -5.03 -3.32
N SER A 59 -6.34 -6.21 -3.90
CA SER A 59 -7.35 -6.42 -4.94
C SER A 59 -8.79 -6.18 -4.43
N LEU A 60 -9.08 -6.52 -3.17
CA LEU A 60 -10.37 -6.20 -2.55
C LEU A 60 -10.58 -4.70 -2.42
N LEU A 61 -9.54 -3.97 -2.04
CA LEU A 61 -9.60 -2.51 -1.93
C LEU A 61 -9.70 -1.84 -3.30
N GLU A 62 -8.95 -2.31 -4.30
CA GLU A 62 -9.06 -1.86 -5.69
C GLU A 62 -10.51 -1.95 -6.18
N GLU A 63 -11.19 -3.08 -5.94
CA GLU A 63 -12.58 -3.28 -6.33
C GLU A 63 -13.55 -2.40 -5.53
N LEU A 64 -13.28 -2.17 -4.25
CA LEU A 64 -14.06 -1.25 -3.42
C LEU A 64 -13.99 0.19 -3.97
N ILE A 65 -12.79 0.65 -4.33
CA ILE A 65 -12.58 1.98 -4.92
C ILE A 65 -13.29 2.09 -6.27
N ARG A 66 -13.12 1.09 -7.15
CA ARG A 66 -13.79 1.02 -8.45
C ARG A 66 -15.30 1.14 -8.29
N LYS A 67 -15.87 0.34 -7.38
CA LYS A 67 -17.30 0.36 -7.10
C LYS A 67 -17.75 1.71 -6.53
N ASN A 68 -16.97 2.31 -5.65
CA ASN A 68 -17.25 3.63 -5.10
C ASN A 68 -17.33 4.71 -6.20
N PHE A 69 -16.39 4.71 -7.17
CA PHE A 69 -16.44 5.62 -8.30
C PHE A 69 -17.71 5.38 -9.17
N GLN A 70 -18.03 4.13 -9.43
CA GLN A 70 -19.22 3.77 -10.22
C GLN A 70 -20.52 4.17 -9.51
N ASP A 71 -20.66 3.90 -8.21
CA ASP A 71 -21.86 4.22 -7.42
C ASP A 71 -22.08 5.74 -7.35
N ASN A 72 -21.00 6.52 -7.31
CA ASN A 72 -21.05 7.99 -7.36
C ASN A 72 -21.10 8.55 -8.80
N LYS A 73 -21.33 7.70 -9.81
CA LYS A 73 -21.55 8.07 -11.22
C LYS A 73 -20.36 8.82 -11.87
N LEU A 74 -19.14 8.60 -11.38
CA LEU A 74 -17.96 8.96 -12.15
C LEU A 74 -17.96 8.13 -13.45
N ILE A 75 -17.35 8.64 -14.48
CA ILE A 75 -17.14 7.83 -15.70
C ILE A 75 -15.69 7.37 -15.76
N PRO A 76 -15.40 6.23 -16.38
CA PRO A 76 -14.01 5.80 -16.59
C PRO A 76 -13.28 6.78 -17.52
N LEU A 77 -11.95 6.84 -17.39
CA LEU A 77 -11.13 7.67 -18.27
C LEU A 77 -11.13 7.12 -19.71
N ASN A 78 -10.99 5.81 -19.82
CA ASN A 78 -11.01 5.02 -21.06
C ASN A 78 -12.21 4.05 -21.03
N ASP A 79 -12.03 2.82 -21.47
CA ASP A 79 -13.10 1.79 -21.51
C ASP A 79 -13.39 1.20 -20.13
N SER A 80 -12.47 1.35 -19.17
CA SER A 80 -12.53 0.79 -17.82
C SER A 80 -12.13 1.84 -16.79
N TYR A 81 -12.56 1.62 -15.52
CA TYR A 81 -12.02 2.34 -14.37
C TYR A 81 -10.61 1.87 -14.00
N LYS A 82 -10.16 0.72 -14.49
CA LYS A 82 -8.89 0.09 -14.15
C LYS A 82 -7.88 0.32 -15.26
N GLU A 83 -6.73 0.86 -14.89
CA GLU A 83 -5.54 1.01 -15.73
C GLU A 83 -4.50 0.00 -15.24
N SER A 84 -4.48 -1.18 -15.87
CA SER A 84 -3.71 -2.34 -15.42
C SER A 84 -2.23 -2.25 -15.80
N PHE A 85 -1.38 -2.77 -14.91
CA PHE A 85 0.06 -2.94 -15.12
C PHE A 85 0.58 -4.12 -14.30
N LYS A 86 1.84 -4.54 -14.56
CA LYS A 86 2.46 -5.67 -13.88
C LYS A 86 3.48 -5.20 -12.87
N VAL A 87 3.54 -5.89 -11.74
CA VAL A 87 4.54 -5.69 -10.69
C VAL A 87 5.12 -7.02 -10.23
N ILE A 88 6.33 -6.99 -9.70
CA ILE A 88 6.90 -8.12 -8.95
C ILE A 88 6.51 -7.89 -7.47
N SER A 89 5.65 -8.74 -6.94
CA SER A 89 5.16 -8.62 -5.56
C SER A 89 5.77 -9.69 -4.66
N PRO A 90 6.15 -9.35 -3.41
CA PRO A 90 6.60 -10.35 -2.44
C PRO A 90 5.43 -11.19 -1.94
N VAL A 91 5.70 -12.49 -1.77
CA VAL A 91 4.75 -13.45 -1.22
C VAL A 91 5.43 -14.15 -0.04
N ASN A 92 4.82 -14.06 1.13
CA ASN A 92 5.30 -14.79 2.30
C ASN A 92 5.04 -16.29 2.11
N ASN A 93 6.11 -17.09 2.04
CA ASN A 93 6.05 -18.54 1.82
C ASN A 93 5.70 -19.34 3.07
N ASN A 94 5.37 -18.66 4.19
CA ASN A 94 4.98 -19.24 5.48
C ASN A 94 6.07 -20.05 6.21
N SER A 95 7.32 -20.03 5.76
CA SER A 95 8.42 -20.59 6.57
C SER A 95 8.78 -19.64 7.71
N THR A 96 9.44 -20.17 8.74
CA THR A 96 9.84 -19.34 9.88
C THR A 96 11.07 -18.50 9.51
N PRO A 97 11.08 -17.17 9.76
CA PRO A 97 12.30 -16.37 9.66
C PRO A 97 13.29 -16.81 10.72
N TYR A 98 14.58 -16.88 10.36
CA TYR A 98 15.65 -17.19 11.31
C TYR A 98 16.93 -16.43 10.98
N LEU A 99 17.70 -16.15 12.02
CA LEU A 99 19.11 -15.81 11.98
C LEU A 99 19.80 -16.74 12.99
N LYS A 100 20.69 -17.59 12.49
CA LYS A 100 21.32 -18.66 13.26
C LYS A 100 22.84 -18.58 13.12
N ILE A 101 23.54 -18.85 14.22
CA ILE A 101 24.98 -19.00 14.28
C ILE A 101 25.27 -20.47 14.60
N SER A 102 26.10 -21.14 13.80
CA SER A 102 26.49 -22.53 13.96
C SER A 102 28.00 -22.60 14.16
N TYR A 103 28.44 -23.26 15.21
CA TYR A 103 29.84 -23.45 15.58
C TYR A 103 30.35 -24.86 15.22
N ASP A 104 31.66 -25.01 15.06
CA ASP A 104 32.30 -26.28 14.66
C ASP A 104 32.07 -27.42 15.66
N ASP A 105 31.86 -27.12 16.93
CA ASP A 105 31.53 -28.09 17.99
C ASP A 105 30.09 -28.63 17.93
N GLY A 106 29.30 -28.15 16.95
CA GLY A 106 27.90 -28.52 16.79
C GLY A 106 26.92 -27.68 17.63
N TYR A 107 27.42 -26.69 18.38
CA TYR A 107 26.54 -25.75 19.06
C TYR A 107 25.86 -24.81 18.05
N GLU A 108 24.56 -24.57 18.23
CA GLU A 108 23.77 -23.63 17.41
C GLU A 108 23.08 -22.61 18.31
N GLU A 109 23.18 -21.35 17.92
CA GLU A 109 22.48 -20.25 18.57
C GLU A 109 21.45 -19.65 17.58
N ASN A 110 20.17 -19.65 17.99
CA ASN A 110 19.09 -19.02 17.22
C ASN A 110 18.78 -17.65 17.79
N LEU A 111 18.88 -16.62 16.95
CA LEU A 111 18.56 -15.25 17.29
C LEU A 111 17.07 -14.99 17.09
N LYS A 112 16.50 -14.11 17.90
CA LYS A 112 15.04 -13.87 17.97
C LYS A 112 14.61 -12.75 17.03
N TYR A 113 13.74 -13.08 16.07
CA TYR A 113 13.14 -12.11 15.15
C TYR A 113 12.35 -11.04 15.92
N GLY A 114 12.49 -9.78 15.50
CA GLY A 114 11.88 -8.60 16.13
C GLY A 114 12.52 -8.14 17.43
N VAL A 115 13.59 -8.85 17.89
CA VAL A 115 14.39 -8.51 19.08
C VAL A 115 15.86 -8.38 18.73
N ASP A 116 16.42 -9.39 18.07
CA ASP A 116 17.81 -9.43 17.68
C ASP A 116 18.03 -9.00 16.23
N PHE A 117 17.07 -9.29 15.37
CA PHE A 117 17.09 -8.94 13.94
C PHE A 117 15.70 -8.77 13.37
N LYS A 118 15.62 -8.06 12.24
CA LYS A 118 14.41 -7.92 11.40
C LYS A 118 14.82 -7.52 9.99
N GLU A 119 14.01 -7.90 9.00
CA GLU A 119 14.18 -7.36 7.65
C GLU A 119 13.93 -5.86 7.64
N ASP A 120 14.72 -5.12 6.87
CA ASP A 120 14.52 -3.71 6.60
C ASP A 120 14.13 -3.53 5.13
N MET A 121 14.98 -3.96 4.19
CA MET A 121 14.72 -3.84 2.77
C MET A 121 15.05 -5.14 2.04
N ILE A 122 14.19 -5.56 1.12
CA ILE A 122 14.32 -6.79 0.34
C ILE A 122 14.13 -6.47 -1.15
N ASN A 123 15.04 -6.92 -2.00
CA ASN A 123 14.99 -6.66 -3.43
C ASN A 123 14.38 -7.82 -4.25
N PHE A 124 13.68 -8.74 -3.62
CA PHE A 124 12.98 -9.87 -4.27
C PHE A 124 13.87 -10.91 -4.96
N LYS A 125 15.19 -10.93 -4.75
CA LYS A 125 16.08 -11.93 -5.35
C LYS A 125 16.22 -13.16 -4.47
N ASN A 126 17.23 -13.20 -3.62
CA ASN A 126 17.46 -14.30 -2.69
C ASN A 126 17.41 -13.79 -1.25
N THR A 127 16.52 -14.38 -0.46
CA THR A 127 16.31 -14.01 0.94
C THR A 127 16.90 -15.03 1.94
N LYS A 128 17.62 -16.04 1.43
CA LYS A 128 18.35 -17.00 2.22
C LYS A 128 19.83 -16.93 1.88
N ILE A 129 20.68 -16.87 2.92
CA ILE A 129 22.14 -16.86 2.81
C ILE A 129 22.76 -17.63 3.96
N THR A 130 23.90 -18.26 3.68
CA THR A 130 24.85 -18.75 4.66
C THR A 130 26.21 -18.13 4.34
N PHE A 131 26.94 -17.68 5.34
CA PHE A 131 28.25 -17.06 5.20
C PHE A 131 29.14 -17.32 6.41
N SER A 132 30.44 -17.21 6.20
CA SER A 132 31.47 -17.37 7.22
C SER A 132 32.57 -16.33 7.06
N ASN A 133 33.71 -16.49 7.77
CA ASN A 133 34.88 -15.65 7.58
C ASN A 133 35.64 -15.91 6.27
N GLU A 134 35.27 -16.94 5.51
CA GLU A 134 35.81 -17.24 4.17
C GLU A 134 35.17 -16.36 3.10
N ASP A 135 34.01 -15.81 3.37
CA ASP A 135 33.32 -14.86 2.47
C ASP A 135 33.89 -13.44 2.60
N LYS A 136 33.56 -12.59 1.63
CA LYS A 136 33.95 -11.19 1.71
C LYS A 136 33.06 -10.45 2.70
N VAL A 137 33.56 -10.27 3.94
CA VAL A 137 32.88 -9.52 5.00
C VAL A 137 33.61 -8.20 5.25
N ASN A 138 32.91 -7.08 5.00
CA ASN A 138 33.40 -5.72 5.30
C ASN A 138 32.68 -5.22 6.56
N VAL A 139 33.46 -4.81 7.56
CA VAL A 139 32.94 -4.36 8.85
C VAL A 139 33.11 -2.84 8.98
N PHE A 140 32.03 -2.17 9.32
CA PHE A 140 31.97 -0.73 9.57
C PHE A 140 31.38 -0.48 10.97
N SER A 141 31.47 0.74 11.47
CA SER A 141 31.05 1.08 12.84
C SER A 141 29.56 0.80 13.14
N ASN A 142 28.71 0.81 12.12
CA ASN A 142 27.25 0.70 12.27
C ASN A 142 26.61 -0.32 11.31
N TYR A 143 27.37 -1.03 10.49
CA TYR A 143 26.88 -2.09 9.63
C TYR A 143 27.96 -3.11 9.27
N ILE A 144 27.52 -4.28 8.82
CA ILE A 144 28.33 -5.35 8.25
C ILE A 144 27.82 -5.61 6.83
N GLU A 145 28.70 -5.49 5.85
CA GLU A 145 28.40 -5.86 4.46
C GLU A 145 28.96 -7.26 4.19
N VAL A 146 28.13 -8.14 3.68
CA VAL A 146 28.50 -9.49 3.30
C VAL A 146 28.29 -9.66 1.80
N SER A 147 29.30 -10.18 1.10
CA SER A 147 29.23 -10.53 -0.31
C SER A 147 29.58 -11.99 -0.48
N THR A 148 28.64 -12.77 -1.00
CA THR A 148 28.77 -14.18 -1.30
C THR A 148 28.53 -14.44 -2.79
N THR A 149 28.66 -15.67 -3.23
CA THR A 149 28.25 -16.09 -4.59
C THR A 149 26.75 -15.91 -4.84
N ASN A 150 25.92 -15.84 -3.79
CA ASN A 150 24.47 -15.72 -3.85
C ASN A 150 23.98 -14.26 -3.79
N GLY A 151 24.87 -13.28 -3.62
CA GLY A 151 24.55 -11.87 -3.64
C GLY A 151 25.18 -11.07 -2.49
N LYS A 152 24.66 -9.85 -2.30
CA LYS A 152 25.13 -8.91 -1.28
C LYS A 152 24.05 -8.69 -0.22
N PHE A 153 24.48 -8.66 1.03
CA PHE A 153 23.62 -8.51 2.20
C PHE A 153 24.20 -7.45 3.12
N LEU A 154 23.33 -6.69 3.74
CA LEU A 154 23.72 -5.63 4.66
C LEU A 154 23.03 -5.85 6.02
N PHE A 155 23.83 -6.01 7.08
CA PHE A 155 23.35 -6.03 8.46
C PHE A 155 23.69 -4.68 9.08
N HIS A 156 22.68 -3.90 9.45
CA HIS A 156 22.92 -2.56 10.02
C HIS A 156 22.23 -2.38 11.38
N LEU A 157 22.85 -1.56 12.21
CA LEU A 157 22.33 -1.29 13.56
C LEU A 157 20.97 -0.59 13.47
N ALA A 158 19.99 -1.16 14.14
CA ALA A 158 18.68 -0.53 14.33
C ALA A 158 18.83 0.74 15.18
N PRO A 159 18.29 1.90 14.76
CA PRO A 159 18.35 3.12 15.55
C PRO A 159 17.74 2.91 16.95
N ASN A 160 18.54 3.13 18.01
CA ASN A 160 18.14 2.89 19.39
C ASN A 160 17.56 1.49 19.65
N ASN A 161 18.04 0.46 18.92
CA ASN A 161 17.51 -0.91 18.94
C ASN A 161 16.00 -0.99 18.62
N ASN A 162 15.49 -0.08 17.79
CA ASN A 162 14.08 -0.04 17.42
C ASN A 162 13.84 -0.78 16.09
N PHE A 163 13.06 -1.85 16.14
CA PHE A 163 12.65 -2.69 15.02
C PHE A 163 11.20 -2.41 14.54
N SER A 164 10.58 -1.32 14.97
CA SER A 164 9.19 -0.99 14.59
C SER A 164 9.05 -0.53 13.16
N PHE A 165 10.10 0.07 12.59
CA PHE A 165 10.09 0.52 11.20
C PHE A 165 10.38 -0.64 10.26
N ARG A 166 9.69 -0.65 9.11
CA ARG A 166 9.92 -1.58 8.01
C ARG A 166 9.99 -0.80 6.71
N SER A 167 11.06 -1.03 5.95
CA SER A 167 11.22 -0.44 4.62
C SER A 167 10.40 -1.17 3.57
N SER A 168 10.22 -0.50 2.45
CA SER A 168 9.53 -1.00 1.27
C SER A 168 10.31 -2.14 0.60
N PHE A 169 9.63 -2.88 -0.26
CA PHE A 169 10.23 -3.86 -1.16
C PHE A 169 10.65 -3.13 -2.44
N ILE A 170 11.94 -3.26 -2.84
CA ILE A 170 12.50 -2.56 -4.00
C ILE A 170 13.19 -3.56 -4.93
N HIS A 171 12.76 -3.60 -6.21
CA HIS A 171 13.26 -4.56 -7.19
C HIS A 171 14.74 -4.37 -7.54
N ASP A 172 15.19 -3.14 -7.77
CA ASP A 172 16.53 -2.81 -8.27
C ASP A 172 17.50 -2.39 -7.17
N PHE A 173 17.24 -2.75 -5.92
CA PHE A 173 18.11 -2.44 -4.82
C PHE A 173 19.45 -3.21 -4.92
N PRO A 174 20.62 -2.60 -4.61
CA PRO A 174 21.93 -3.22 -4.81
C PRO A 174 22.23 -4.41 -3.89
N TYR A 175 21.57 -4.47 -2.73
CA TYR A 175 21.65 -5.61 -1.82
C TYR A 175 20.45 -6.53 -2.02
N ASN A 176 20.65 -7.82 -1.87
CA ASN A 176 19.54 -8.78 -1.88
C ASN A 176 18.63 -8.56 -0.66
N MET A 177 19.22 -8.17 0.45
CA MET A 177 18.51 -7.92 1.70
C MET A 177 19.29 -6.92 2.56
N MET A 178 18.58 -6.02 3.21
CA MET A 178 19.06 -5.29 4.39
C MET A 178 18.37 -5.83 5.64
N VAL A 179 19.15 -6.05 6.67
CA VAL A 179 18.69 -6.59 7.95
C VAL A 179 19.03 -5.61 9.06
N LEU A 180 18.02 -5.19 9.81
CA LEU A 180 18.20 -4.48 11.07
C LEU A 180 18.68 -5.47 12.14
N ILE A 181 19.71 -5.10 12.88
CA ILE A 181 20.21 -5.86 14.03
C ILE A 181 20.42 -4.93 15.22
N ASN A 182 20.30 -5.44 16.44
CA ASN A 182 20.67 -4.71 17.64
C ASN A 182 22.20 -4.76 17.88
N THR A 183 22.68 -3.96 18.83
CA THR A 183 24.12 -3.87 19.15
C THR A 183 24.70 -5.21 19.62
N ASP A 184 23.94 -5.97 20.39
CA ASP A 184 24.40 -7.26 20.90
C ASP A 184 24.54 -8.28 19.76
N THR A 185 23.58 -8.31 18.84
CA THR A 185 23.63 -9.13 17.62
C THR A 185 24.80 -8.73 16.73
N TYR A 186 25.05 -7.43 16.56
CA TYR A 186 26.19 -6.94 15.79
C TYR A 186 27.51 -7.49 16.35
N ASN A 187 27.74 -7.32 17.67
CA ASN A 187 28.95 -7.82 18.34
C ASN A 187 29.04 -9.35 18.29
N LYS A 188 27.92 -10.03 18.46
CA LYS A 188 27.82 -11.48 18.40
C LYS A 188 28.23 -12.00 17.02
N ILE A 189 27.69 -11.46 15.93
CA ILE A 189 28.09 -11.81 14.56
C ILE A 189 29.60 -11.64 14.37
N LEU A 190 30.18 -10.52 14.79
CA LEU A 190 31.62 -10.28 14.64
C LEU A 190 32.49 -11.28 15.41
N ASN A 191 32.12 -11.58 16.65
CA ASN A 191 32.88 -12.53 17.48
C ASN A 191 32.77 -13.93 16.90
N SER A 192 31.57 -14.37 16.56
CA SER A 192 31.33 -15.70 15.97
C SER A 192 32.08 -15.91 14.66
N LEU A 193 32.17 -14.90 13.79
CA LEU A 193 32.97 -14.97 12.57
C LEU A 193 34.48 -15.10 12.88
N ARG A 194 35.01 -14.43 13.93
CA ARG A 194 36.39 -14.58 14.34
C ARG A 194 36.67 -15.99 14.86
N ASP A 195 35.69 -16.60 15.51
CA ASP A 195 35.74 -17.95 16.05
C ASP A 195 35.48 -19.04 14.98
N GLY A 196 35.34 -18.66 13.72
CA GLY A 196 35.15 -19.58 12.59
C GLY A 196 33.72 -20.08 12.41
N ALA A 197 32.76 -19.51 13.13
CA ALA A 197 31.34 -19.92 13.01
C ALA A 197 30.72 -19.57 11.65
N GLU A 198 29.75 -20.38 11.27
CA GLU A 198 28.88 -20.12 10.12
C GLU A 198 27.61 -19.37 10.56
N ILE A 199 27.19 -18.37 9.78
CA ILE A 199 26.00 -17.59 10.04
C ILE A 199 25.02 -17.81 8.90
N SER A 200 23.80 -18.20 9.23
CA SER A 200 22.73 -18.38 8.26
C SER A 200 21.48 -17.56 8.59
N ILE A 201 20.91 -16.92 7.58
CA ILE A 201 19.67 -16.15 7.69
C ILE A 201 18.68 -16.58 6.61
N ASN A 202 17.41 -16.56 6.94
CA ASN A 202 16.31 -16.71 6.01
C ASN A 202 15.18 -15.76 6.38
N ILE A 203 14.70 -15.00 5.40
CA ILE A 203 13.46 -14.23 5.48
C ILE A 203 12.47 -14.86 4.49
N PRO A 204 11.27 -15.28 4.92
CA PRO A 204 10.39 -16.19 4.17
C PRO A 204 9.60 -15.50 3.07
N PHE A 205 10.26 -14.79 2.18
CA PHE A 205 9.62 -14.20 1.01
C PHE A 205 10.07 -14.86 -0.28
N SER A 206 9.14 -15.06 -1.19
CA SER A 206 9.34 -15.34 -2.61
C SER A 206 8.73 -14.20 -3.42
N THR A 207 8.85 -14.27 -4.74
CA THR A 207 8.30 -13.25 -5.64
C THR A 207 7.35 -13.88 -6.66
N GLU A 208 6.30 -13.13 -6.99
CA GLU A 208 5.39 -13.48 -8.07
C GLU A 208 5.09 -12.24 -8.91
N GLU A 209 4.99 -12.42 -10.25
CA GLU A 209 4.44 -11.37 -11.11
C GLU A 209 2.94 -11.29 -10.88
N LYS A 210 2.44 -10.10 -10.59
CA LYS A 210 1.01 -9.81 -10.38
C LYS A 210 0.57 -8.71 -11.34
N GLU A 211 -0.63 -8.87 -11.88
CA GLU A 211 -1.33 -7.79 -12.57
C GLU A 211 -2.18 -7.05 -11.54
N ILE A 212 -1.97 -5.74 -11.47
CA ILE A 212 -2.68 -4.81 -10.57
C ILE A 212 -3.13 -3.59 -11.36
N SER A 213 -3.94 -2.72 -10.76
CA SER A 213 -4.42 -1.54 -11.48
C SER A 213 -4.39 -0.28 -10.61
N ASN A 214 -4.17 0.85 -11.26
CA ASN A 214 -4.66 2.13 -10.77
C ASN A 214 -6.17 2.20 -11.05
N VAL A 215 -6.91 2.89 -10.20
CA VAL A 215 -8.35 3.09 -10.41
C VAL A 215 -8.62 4.56 -10.74
N VAL A 216 -9.22 4.80 -11.90
CA VAL A 216 -9.42 6.16 -12.44
C VAL A 216 -10.88 6.45 -12.67
N GLY A 217 -11.34 7.58 -12.16
CA GLY A 217 -12.71 8.05 -12.36
C GLY A 217 -12.76 9.54 -12.68
N VAL A 218 -13.69 9.95 -13.52
CA VAL A 218 -13.78 11.32 -14.03
C VAL A 218 -15.14 11.93 -13.76
N ILE A 219 -15.17 13.12 -13.18
CA ILE A 219 -16.32 14.02 -13.17
C ILE A 219 -16.17 14.97 -14.35
N LYS A 220 -17.04 14.85 -15.36
CA LYS A 220 -16.98 15.70 -16.57
C LYS A 220 -17.38 17.14 -16.28
N GLY A 221 -16.54 18.05 -16.73
CA GLY A 221 -16.79 19.48 -16.71
C GLY A 221 -17.66 19.96 -17.86
N THR A 222 -18.01 21.25 -17.83
CA THR A 222 -18.80 21.91 -18.86
C THR A 222 -17.95 22.57 -19.96
N SER A 223 -16.66 22.80 -19.70
CA SER A 223 -15.72 23.43 -20.63
C SER A 223 -14.65 22.45 -21.09
N LYS A 224 -14.54 22.26 -22.41
CA LYS A 224 -13.49 21.44 -23.03
C LYS A 224 -12.17 22.19 -23.21
N SER A 225 -12.14 23.50 -23.03
CA SER A 225 -10.95 24.34 -23.21
C SER A 225 -10.09 24.45 -21.96
N LEU A 226 -10.61 24.06 -20.80
CA LEU A 226 -9.86 24.11 -19.54
C LEU A 226 -9.13 22.77 -19.32
N PRO A 227 -7.85 22.82 -18.92
CA PRO A 227 -7.13 21.60 -18.55
C PRO A 227 -7.81 20.92 -17.35
N PRO A 228 -7.79 19.57 -17.27
CA PRO A 228 -8.38 18.87 -16.15
C PRO A 228 -7.64 19.17 -14.84
N LEU A 229 -8.34 19.03 -13.72
CA LEU A 229 -7.74 18.92 -12.39
C LEU A 229 -7.57 17.44 -12.09
N VAL A 230 -6.36 17.04 -11.72
CA VAL A 230 -6.06 15.64 -11.33
C VAL A 230 -5.83 15.59 -9.82
N LEU A 231 -6.50 14.68 -9.14
CA LEU A 231 -6.37 14.43 -7.72
C LEU A 231 -5.93 12.98 -7.54
N THR A 232 -4.84 12.77 -6.81
CA THR A 232 -4.23 11.45 -6.63
C THR A 232 -4.09 11.10 -5.16
N ALA A 233 -4.20 9.82 -4.85
CA ALA A 233 -3.79 9.21 -3.58
C ALA A 233 -3.44 7.75 -3.84
N HIS A 234 -2.38 7.21 -3.23
CA HIS A 234 -2.14 5.77 -3.30
C HIS A 234 -2.93 5.03 -2.25
N PHE A 235 -3.34 3.80 -2.57
CA PHE A 235 -4.16 2.99 -1.68
C PHE A 235 -3.45 1.74 -1.17
N ASP A 236 -2.31 1.37 -1.72
CA ASP A 236 -1.45 0.30 -1.21
C ASP A 236 -0.70 0.70 0.05
N HIS A 237 -0.09 -0.27 0.74
CA HIS A 237 0.83 -0.07 1.83
C HIS A 237 1.71 -1.32 2.01
N LEU A 238 2.50 -1.39 3.08
CA LEU A 238 3.58 -2.37 3.28
C LEU A 238 3.13 -3.81 3.54
N GLY A 239 1.84 -4.08 3.77
CA GLY A 239 1.34 -5.42 4.03
C GLY A 239 1.72 -5.95 5.40
N THR A 240 2.38 -7.11 5.44
CA THR A 240 2.80 -7.77 6.67
C THR A 240 4.29 -8.09 6.66
N ASP A 241 4.92 -8.14 7.84
CA ASP A 241 6.29 -8.59 7.98
C ASP A 241 6.43 -10.13 7.90
N ALA A 242 7.65 -10.64 8.09
CA ALA A 242 7.95 -12.06 8.01
C ALA A 242 7.17 -12.91 9.04
N LEU A 243 6.77 -12.36 10.17
CA LEU A 243 5.90 -13.01 11.17
C LEU A 243 4.42 -12.65 11.02
N LYS A 244 4.02 -11.98 9.93
CA LYS A 244 2.66 -11.58 9.63
C LYS A 244 2.09 -10.50 10.57
N ASN A 245 2.94 -9.70 11.21
CA ASN A 245 2.47 -8.49 11.87
C ASN A 245 2.01 -7.49 10.80
N ILE A 246 0.80 -6.96 10.98
CA ILE A 246 0.15 -6.10 9.99
C ILE A 246 0.63 -4.65 10.13
N TYR A 247 1.01 -4.04 9.01
CA TYR A 247 1.25 -2.61 8.89
C TYR A 247 -0.01 -1.95 8.34
N GLY A 248 -0.83 -1.41 9.22
CA GLY A 248 -2.16 -0.91 8.85
C GLY A 248 -2.16 0.34 7.99
N GLY A 249 -1.10 1.18 8.02
CA GLY A 249 -0.96 2.36 7.17
C GLY A 249 -2.13 3.34 7.26
N ALA A 250 -2.52 3.75 8.48
CA ALA A 250 -3.64 4.65 8.67
C ALA A 250 -3.34 6.07 8.14
N LEU A 251 -2.15 6.60 8.47
CA LEU A 251 -1.69 7.89 7.96
C LEU A 251 -1.16 7.76 6.53
N ASP A 252 -0.40 6.70 6.27
CA ASP A 252 0.22 6.38 4.99
C ASP A 252 -0.38 5.10 4.39
N ASN A 253 -1.31 5.16 3.41
CA ASN A 253 -2.00 6.38 3.02
C ASN A 253 -3.53 6.14 2.98
N ALA A 254 -4.06 5.37 3.97
CA ALA A 254 -5.50 5.24 4.12
C ALA A 254 -6.18 6.62 4.30
N SER A 255 -5.46 7.59 4.90
CA SER A 255 -5.95 8.95 5.12
C SER A 255 -6.20 9.69 3.81
N GLY A 256 -5.21 9.72 2.90
CA GLY A 256 -5.33 10.38 1.60
C GLY A 256 -6.37 9.69 0.71
N THR A 257 -6.36 8.36 0.66
CA THR A 257 -7.37 7.58 -0.09
C THR A 257 -8.78 7.85 0.44
N SER A 258 -9.00 7.81 1.76
CA SER A 258 -10.30 8.08 2.36
C SER A 258 -10.78 9.50 2.11
N PHE A 259 -9.86 10.48 2.21
CA PHE A 259 -10.16 11.87 1.89
C PHE A 259 -10.59 12.02 0.42
N MET A 260 -9.84 11.42 -0.50
CA MET A 260 -10.13 11.45 -1.94
C MET A 260 -11.50 10.83 -2.24
N LEU A 261 -11.85 9.69 -1.62
CA LEU A 261 -13.13 9.02 -1.80
C LEU A 261 -14.32 9.84 -1.29
N GLU A 262 -14.20 10.53 -0.16
CA GLU A 262 -15.26 11.41 0.33
C GLU A 262 -15.36 12.70 -0.51
N LEU A 263 -14.23 13.27 -0.92
CA LEU A 263 -14.19 14.46 -1.74
C LEU A 263 -14.85 14.22 -3.11
N GLN A 264 -14.53 13.11 -3.77
CA GLN A 264 -15.12 12.78 -5.07
C GLN A 264 -16.65 12.60 -4.97
N LYS A 265 -17.13 11.95 -3.91
CA LYS A 265 -18.56 11.80 -3.63
C LYS A 265 -19.26 13.17 -3.46
N SER A 266 -18.66 14.05 -2.67
CA SER A 266 -19.15 15.40 -2.47
C SER A 266 -19.19 16.19 -3.78
N LEU A 267 -18.09 16.18 -4.55
CA LEU A 267 -18.01 16.89 -5.82
C LEU A 267 -18.95 16.31 -6.89
N ALA A 268 -19.12 15.00 -6.94
CA ALA A 268 -20.04 14.34 -7.88
C ALA A 268 -21.51 14.76 -7.66
N THR A 269 -21.88 15.13 -6.43
CA THR A 269 -23.23 15.56 -6.07
C THR A 269 -23.41 17.09 -6.06
N TYR A 270 -22.33 17.87 -6.07
CA TYR A 270 -22.39 19.34 -6.02
C TYR A 270 -22.89 19.97 -7.33
N GLY A 271 -22.75 19.26 -8.46
CA GLY A 271 -23.10 19.74 -9.77
C GLY A 271 -21.93 19.64 -10.76
N LYS A 272 -22.13 20.08 -12.00
CA LYS A 272 -21.08 19.98 -13.03
C LYS A 272 -20.00 21.06 -12.81
N PRO A 273 -18.73 20.67 -12.62
CA PRO A 273 -17.63 21.62 -12.53
C PRO A 273 -17.36 22.29 -13.90
N LYS A 274 -16.59 23.37 -13.93
CA LYS A 274 -16.17 23.98 -15.19
C LYS A 274 -15.18 23.10 -15.97
N ARG A 275 -14.16 22.56 -15.29
CA ARG A 275 -13.15 21.64 -15.86
C ARG A 275 -13.43 20.19 -15.49
N ASP A 276 -12.92 19.26 -16.26
CA ASP A 276 -12.91 17.86 -15.86
C ASP A 276 -12.13 17.71 -14.55
N ILE A 277 -12.61 16.84 -13.65
CA ILE A 277 -11.89 16.44 -12.44
C ILE A 277 -11.62 14.95 -12.54
N ILE A 278 -10.34 14.57 -12.52
CA ILE A 278 -9.88 13.20 -12.64
C ILE A 278 -9.39 12.76 -11.26
N PHE A 279 -9.94 11.68 -10.75
CA PHE A 279 -9.51 11.03 -9.51
C PHE A 279 -8.71 9.80 -9.88
N VAL A 280 -7.51 9.67 -9.32
CA VAL A 280 -6.61 8.54 -9.56
C VAL A 280 -6.23 7.93 -8.23
N ALA A 281 -6.75 6.76 -7.94
CA ALA A 281 -6.27 5.92 -6.86
C ALA A 281 -5.07 5.11 -7.39
N LEU A 282 -3.88 5.49 -6.95
CA LEU A 282 -2.62 4.87 -7.36
C LEU A 282 -2.37 3.59 -6.58
N ASN A 283 -1.73 2.62 -7.23
CA ASN A 283 -1.31 1.35 -6.64
C ASN A 283 0.21 1.17 -6.80
N ALA A 284 0.83 0.42 -5.91
CA ALA A 284 2.27 0.14 -5.90
C ALA A 284 3.18 1.37 -5.70
N GLU A 285 2.70 2.41 -5.02
CA GLU A 285 3.54 3.55 -4.63
C GLU A 285 4.69 3.10 -3.73
N GLU A 286 4.42 2.18 -2.80
CA GLU A 286 5.39 1.60 -1.86
C GLU A 286 6.50 0.77 -2.54
N PHE A 287 6.33 0.46 -3.83
CA PHE A 287 7.36 -0.17 -4.67
C PHE A 287 8.19 0.85 -5.44
N GLY A 288 7.91 2.15 -5.30
CA GLY A 288 8.59 3.24 -5.99
C GLY A 288 8.09 3.48 -7.42
N LEU A 289 6.81 3.16 -7.69
CA LEU A 289 6.17 3.30 -9.00
C LEU A 289 5.24 4.51 -9.08
#